data_b297aa812e190932985d5c2c292cf66b
#
_entry.id   b297aa812e190932985d5c2c292cf66b
#
_cell.length_a   1.000
_cell.length_b   1.000
_cell.length_c   1.000
_cell.angle_alpha   90.00
_cell.angle_beta   90.00
_cell.angle_gamma   90.00
#
_symmetry.space_group_name_H-M   'P 1'
#
loop_
_entity.id
_entity.type
_entity.pdbx_description
1 polymer ?
#
loop_
_entity_poly.entity_id
_entity_poly.type
_entity_poly.pdbx_seq_one_letter_code
_entity_poly.pdbx_strand_id
1 'polypeptide(L)'
;MPLYSIIAGIFGAFASVFGKLAFSSDSIAVKYISTKCHMQFETTTSGEVYCSYIIYAFRALMFFIMMTVNGIMLSSMVRALHSDGSLKSTVMTTSVNFLATAIFAYLLFNEHLSITWWIGAVFIFLGVYFVQKGKT
;
A
#
# COMPACT_ATOMS: atom_id res chain seq x y z
N MET A 1 8.02 7.80 -21.92
CA MET A 1 8.52 8.32 -20.63
C MET A 1 8.03 7.40 -19.50
N PRO A 2 8.87 6.94 -18.59
CA PRO A 2 8.47 5.98 -17.54
C PRO A 2 7.58 6.59 -16.45
N LEU A 3 7.07 7.80 -16.67
CA LEU A 3 6.31 8.55 -15.67
C LEU A 3 5.03 7.82 -15.23
N TYR A 4 4.27 7.28 -16.18
CA TYR A 4 3.03 6.56 -15.86
C TYR A 4 3.29 5.27 -15.07
N SER A 5 4.40 4.58 -15.33
CA SER A 5 4.82 3.39 -14.58
C SER A 5 5.18 3.75 -13.13
N ILE A 6 5.88 4.88 -12.92
CA ILE A 6 6.22 5.37 -11.58
C ILE A 6 4.96 5.76 -10.81
N ILE A 7 4.08 6.51 -11.45
CA ILE A 7 2.78 6.92 -10.84
C ILE A 7 1.97 5.67 -10.45
N ALA A 8 1.84 4.70 -11.35
CA ALA A 8 1.13 3.45 -11.07
C ALA A 8 1.76 2.71 -9.87
N GLY A 9 3.08 2.62 -9.80
CA GLY A 9 3.79 1.99 -8.68
C GLY A 9 3.54 2.67 -7.34
N ILE A 10 3.55 4.01 -7.30
CA ILE A 10 3.27 4.78 -6.09
C ILE A 10 1.81 4.58 -5.63
N PHE A 11 0.84 4.63 -6.54
CA PHE A 11 -0.57 4.37 -6.19
C PHE A 11 -0.78 2.93 -5.70
N GLY A 12 -0.06 1.95 -6.25
CA GLY A 12 -0.06 0.58 -5.75
C GLY A 12 0.44 0.48 -4.30
N ALA A 13 1.49 1.22 -3.97
CA ALA A 13 2.00 1.27 -2.61
C ALA A 13 1.00 1.95 -1.63
N PHE A 14 0.34 3.02 -2.04
CA PHE A 14 -0.74 3.62 -1.24
C PHE A 14 -1.90 2.63 -1.03
N ALA A 15 -2.30 1.89 -2.06
CA ALA A 15 -3.32 0.86 -1.92
C ALA A 15 -2.95 -0.20 -0.88
N SER A 16 -1.67 -0.59 -0.82
CA SER A 16 -1.15 -1.52 0.19
C SER A 16 -1.25 -0.95 1.61
N VAL A 17 -0.97 0.34 1.81
CA VAL A 17 -1.14 1.01 3.10
C VAL A 17 -2.60 1.00 3.55
N PHE A 18 -3.53 1.39 2.67
CA PHE A 18 -4.96 1.36 2.98
C PHE A 18 -5.47 -0.06 3.22
N GLY A 19 -4.96 -1.04 2.48
CA GLY A 19 -5.24 -2.45 2.72
C GLY A 19 -4.82 -2.90 4.12
N LYS A 20 -3.62 -2.52 4.55
CA LYS A 20 -3.14 -2.81 5.90
C LYS A 20 -4.01 -2.15 6.97
N LEU A 21 -4.43 -0.90 6.77
CA LEU A 21 -5.35 -0.20 7.68
C LEU A 21 -6.75 -0.85 7.73
N ALA A 22 -7.24 -1.38 6.60
CA ALA A 22 -8.55 -2.03 6.54
C ALA A 22 -8.56 -3.40 7.24
N PHE A 23 -7.50 -4.20 7.07
CA PHE A 23 -7.50 -5.61 7.49
C PHE A 23 -6.69 -5.87 8.77
N SER A 24 -5.67 -5.07 9.09
CA SER A 24 -4.87 -5.28 10.30
C SER A 24 -5.58 -4.79 11.55
N SER A 25 -5.74 -5.67 12.53
CA SER A 25 -6.23 -5.31 13.87
C SER A 25 -5.16 -4.58 14.70
N ASP A 26 -3.90 -4.79 14.38
CA ASP A 26 -2.75 -4.19 15.07
C ASP A 26 -2.33 -2.82 14.54
N SER A 27 -3.07 -2.28 13.55
CA SER A 27 -2.76 -0.95 13.04
C SER A 27 -2.91 0.10 14.15
N ILE A 28 -1.96 1.04 14.21
CA ILE A 28 -1.94 2.15 15.19
C ILE A 28 -3.27 2.90 15.17
N ALA A 29 -3.87 3.09 13.99
CA ALA A 29 -5.14 3.78 13.83
C ALA A 29 -6.30 3.04 14.52
N VAL A 30 -6.41 1.72 14.35
CA VAL A 30 -7.47 0.92 14.99
C VAL A 30 -7.28 0.90 16.50
N LYS A 31 -6.05 0.72 16.99
CA LYS A 31 -5.74 0.80 18.43
C LYS A 31 -6.09 2.16 19.02
N TYR A 32 -5.76 3.24 18.32
CA TYR A 32 -6.09 4.59 18.77
C TYR A 32 -7.61 4.83 18.85
N ILE A 33 -8.36 4.43 17.82
CA ILE A 33 -9.82 4.52 17.79
C ILE A 33 -10.44 3.70 18.93
N SER A 34 -10.01 2.46 19.10
CA SER A 34 -10.48 1.56 20.17
C SER A 34 -10.23 2.16 21.54
N THR A 35 -9.01 2.63 21.83
CA THR A 35 -8.65 3.23 23.12
C THR A 35 -9.48 4.48 23.41
N LYS A 36 -9.63 5.37 22.43
CA LYS A 36 -10.45 6.59 22.61
C LYS A 36 -11.92 6.28 22.78
N CYS A 37 -12.46 5.31 22.06
CA CYS A 37 -13.85 4.91 22.18
C CYS A 37 -14.13 4.30 23.55
N HIS A 38 -13.29 3.41 24.05
CA HIS A 38 -13.43 2.82 25.38
C HIS A 38 -13.31 3.86 26.50
N MET A 39 -12.44 4.86 26.38
CA MET A 39 -12.35 5.96 27.37
C MET A 39 -13.62 6.80 27.45
N GLN A 40 -14.37 6.92 26.38
CA GLN A 40 -15.53 7.81 26.31
C GLN A 40 -16.86 7.11 26.68
N PHE A 41 -16.92 5.78 26.56
CA PHE A 41 -18.14 4.98 26.74
C PHE A 41 -18.00 3.88 27.81
N GLU A 42 -17.20 4.10 28.84
CA GLU A 42 -16.71 3.11 29.82
C GLU A 42 -17.77 2.43 30.69
N THR A 43 -19.07 2.69 30.57
CA THR A 43 -20.04 2.25 31.58
C THR A 43 -21.29 1.51 31.05
N THR A 44 -21.42 1.23 29.75
CA THR A 44 -22.66 0.62 29.29
C THR A 44 -22.40 -0.43 28.20
N THR A 45 -23.04 -1.59 28.30
CA THR A 45 -23.03 -2.67 27.29
C THR A 45 -23.34 -2.14 25.87
N SER A 46 -24.12 -1.06 25.77
CA SER A 46 -24.38 -0.34 24.52
C SER A 46 -23.12 0.36 23.96
N GLY A 47 -22.20 0.80 24.79
CA GLY A 47 -20.97 1.49 24.37
C GLY A 47 -20.01 0.58 23.59
N GLU A 48 -19.86 -0.67 24.01
CA GLU A 48 -19.01 -1.64 23.29
C GLU A 48 -19.54 -1.92 21.88
N VAL A 49 -20.87 -2.00 21.72
CA VAL A 49 -21.50 -2.21 20.42
C VAL A 49 -21.27 -1.03 19.49
N TYR A 50 -21.40 0.22 19.97
CA TYR A 50 -21.10 1.41 19.18
C TYR A 50 -19.62 1.51 18.79
N CYS A 51 -18.69 1.17 19.68
CA CYS A 51 -17.27 1.14 19.37
C CYS A 51 -16.94 0.13 18.25
N SER A 52 -17.54 -1.04 18.30
CA SER A 52 -17.41 -2.04 17.23
C SER A 52 -17.91 -1.51 15.89
N TYR A 53 -19.07 -0.87 15.84
CA TYR A 53 -19.60 -0.28 14.61
C TYR A 53 -18.69 0.80 14.04
N ILE A 54 -18.10 1.67 14.87
CA ILE A 54 -17.15 2.69 14.42
C ILE A 54 -15.91 2.05 13.79
N ILE A 55 -15.35 1.00 14.40
CA ILE A 55 -14.19 0.28 13.87
C ILE A 55 -14.54 -0.39 12.53
N TYR A 56 -15.70 -1.04 12.43
CA TYR A 56 -16.14 -1.65 11.17
C TYR A 56 -16.38 -0.60 10.08
N ALA A 57 -17.00 0.52 10.40
CA ALA A 57 -17.20 1.62 9.45
C ALA A 57 -15.87 2.19 8.96
N PHE A 58 -14.90 2.39 9.86
CA PHE A 58 -13.55 2.81 9.50
C PHE A 58 -12.87 1.82 8.56
N ARG A 59 -12.93 0.52 8.87
CA ARG A 59 -12.36 -0.53 8.00
C ARG A 59 -13.02 -0.57 6.63
N ALA A 60 -14.34 -0.46 6.57
CA ALA A 60 -15.09 -0.40 5.32
C ALA A 60 -14.67 0.82 4.48
N LEU A 61 -14.54 1.99 5.10
CA LEU A 61 -14.06 3.20 4.45
C LEU A 61 -12.66 3.00 3.86
N MET A 62 -11.71 2.45 4.65
CA MET A 62 -10.34 2.18 4.19
C MET A 62 -10.32 1.17 3.04
N PHE A 63 -11.20 0.17 3.06
CA PHE A 63 -11.36 -0.79 1.98
C PHE A 63 -11.86 -0.12 0.69
N PHE A 64 -12.85 0.75 0.75
CA PHE A 64 -13.32 1.49 -0.43
C PHE A 64 -12.26 2.43 -1.00
N ILE A 65 -11.51 3.12 -0.15
CA ILE A 65 -10.37 3.95 -0.58
C ILE A 65 -9.31 3.08 -1.26
N MET A 66 -8.96 1.93 -0.69
CA MET A 66 -8.05 0.96 -1.28
C MET A 66 -8.50 0.54 -2.69
N MET A 67 -9.78 0.20 -2.86
CA MET A 67 -10.33 -0.18 -4.17
C MET A 67 -10.23 0.96 -5.18
N THR A 68 -10.56 2.18 -4.78
CA THR A 68 -10.46 3.37 -5.65
C THR A 68 -9.02 3.63 -6.09
N VAL A 69 -8.08 3.58 -5.15
CA VAL A 69 -6.65 3.79 -5.42
C VAL A 69 -6.09 2.70 -6.34
N ASN A 70 -6.52 1.44 -6.17
CA ASN A 70 -6.19 0.34 -7.08
C ASN A 70 -6.73 0.58 -8.50
N GLY A 71 -7.94 1.12 -8.63
CA GLY A 71 -8.51 1.49 -9.92
C GLY A 71 -7.67 2.56 -10.64
N ILE A 72 -7.21 3.57 -9.91
CA ILE A 72 -6.31 4.62 -10.44
C ILE A 72 -4.96 4.03 -10.85
N MET A 73 -4.39 3.15 -10.02
CA MET A 73 -3.17 2.42 -10.32
C MET A 73 -3.30 1.65 -11.63
N LEU A 74 -4.39 0.88 -11.78
CA LEU A 74 -4.63 0.07 -12.97
C LEU A 74 -4.77 0.93 -14.23
N SER A 75 -5.51 2.03 -14.15
CA SER A 75 -5.66 2.99 -15.25
C SER A 75 -4.32 3.60 -15.67
N SER A 76 -3.46 3.95 -14.70
CA SER A 76 -2.12 4.47 -14.94
C SER A 76 -1.20 3.41 -15.55
N MET A 77 -1.32 2.16 -15.11
CA MET A 77 -0.56 1.03 -15.65
C MET A 77 -0.93 0.75 -17.12
N VAL A 78 -2.22 0.78 -17.48
CA VAL A 78 -2.66 0.59 -18.87
C VAL A 78 -2.08 1.68 -19.78
N ARG A 79 -2.06 2.95 -19.33
CA ARG A 79 -1.41 4.04 -20.08
C ARG A 79 0.09 3.83 -20.23
N ALA A 80 0.76 3.34 -19.19
CA ALA A 80 2.17 3.01 -19.22
C ALA A 80 2.49 1.88 -20.24
N LEU A 81 1.63 0.85 -20.29
CA LEU A 81 1.74 -0.26 -21.25
C LEU A 81 1.69 0.24 -22.70
N HIS A 82 0.82 1.20 -22.99
CA HIS A 82 0.70 1.80 -24.33
C HIS A 82 1.91 2.67 -24.69
N SER A 83 2.52 3.36 -23.73
CA SER A 83 3.61 4.31 -24.02
C SER A 83 5.01 3.66 -24.07
N ASP A 84 5.29 2.75 -23.17
CA ASP A 84 6.66 2.25 -22.92
C ASP A 84 6.85 0.76 -23.26
N GLY A 85 5.79 0.08 -23.64
CA GLY A 85 5.76 -1.36 -23.92
C GLY A 85 5.51 -2.20 -22.66
N SER A 86 4.95 -3.39 -22.86
CA SER A 86 4.41 -4.24 -21.78
C SER A 86 5.45 -4.64 -20.75
N LEU A 87 6.57 -5.22 -21.17
CA LEU A 87 7.58 -5.75 -20.24
C LEU A 87 8.22 -4.64 -19.39
N LYS A 88 8.66 -3.56 -20.04
CA LYS A 88 9.33 -2.45 -19.37
C LYS A 88 8.41 -1.76 -18.37
N SER A 89 7.16 -1.50 -18.75
CA SER A 89 6.17 -0.86 -17.93
C SER A 89 5.83 -1.71 -16.69
N THR A 90 5.59 -3.01 -16.87
CA THR A 90 5.27 -3.93 -15.78
C THR A 90 6.41 -4.03 -14.76
N VAL A 91 7.63 -4.25 -15.22
CA VAL A 91 8.81 -4.37 -14.35
C VAL A 91 9.03 -3.07 -13.56
N MET A 92 8.91 -1.91 -14.23
CA MET A 92 9.09 -0.62 -13.61
C MET A 92 8.01 -0.34 -12.55
N THR A 93 6.74 -0.55 -12.89
CA THR A 93 5.61 -0.36 -11.97
C THR A 93 5.74 -1.26 -10.72
N THR A 94 6.04 -2.55 -10.91
CA THR A 94 6.20 -3.50 -9.81
C THR A 94 7.37 -3.13 -8.91
N SER A 95 8.49 -2.72 -9.48
CA SER A 95 9.68 -2.33 -8.70
C SER A 95 9.44 -1.07 -7.88
N VAL A 96 8.81 -0.05 -8.48
CA VAL A 96 8.45 1.18 -7.76
C VAL A 96 7.44 0.88 -6.65
N ASN A 97 6.42 0.06 -6.94
CA ASN A 97 5.44 -0.34 -5.93
C ASN A 97 6.10 -1.06 -4.75
N PHE A 98 6.99 -2.02 -5.02
CA PHE A 98 7.70 -2.76 -3.99
C PHE A 98 8.54 -1.85 -3.09
N LEU A 99 9.33 -0.94 -3.68
CA LEU A 99 10.16 -0.01 -2.92
C LEU A 99 9.33 1.00 -2.13
N ALA A 100 8.31 1.60 -2.74
CA ALA A 100 7.44 2.55 -2.08
C ALA A 100 6.68 1.90 -0.92
N THR A 101 6.20 0.65 -1.08
CA THR A 101 5.54 -0.11 -0.01
C THR A 101 6.49 -0.35 1.16
N ALA A 102 7.75 -0.68 0.90
CA ALA A 102 8.76 -0.87 1.95
C ALA A 102 9.07 0.43 2.72
N ILE A 103 9.19 1.55 1.99
CA ILE A 103 9.38 2.86 2.61
C ILE A 103 8.17 3.21 3.49
N PHE A 104 6.96 3.01 3.02
CA PHE A 104 5.75 3.25 3.81
C PHE A 104 5.63 2.31 5.00
N ALA A 105 6.01 1.02 4.85
CA ALA A 105 6.03 0.07 5.96
C ALA A 105 6.99 0.54 7.07
N TYR A 106 8.18 0.98 6.70
CA TYR A 106 9.15 1.51 7.64
C TYR A 106 8.67 2.82 8.31
N LEU A 107 8.21 3.81 7.52
CA LEU A 107 7.85 5.13 8.03
C LEU A 107 6.53 5.16 8.82
N LEU A 108 5.51 4.44 8.35
CA LEU A 108 4.16 4.50 8.93
C LEU A 108 3.93 3.46 10.02
N PHE A 109 4.56 2.29 9.90
CA PHE A 109 4.34 1.17 10.80
C PHE A 109 5.56 0.86 11.67
N ASN A 110 6.68 1.59 11.48
CA ASN A 110 7.94 1.37 12.17
C ASN A 110 8.42 -0.09 12.12
N GLU A 111 8.18 -0.74 10.97
CA GLU A 111 8.57 -2.14 10.75
C GLU A 111 10.02 -2.22 10.32
N HIS A 112 10.82 -3.00 11.05
CA HIS A 112 12.21 -3.24 10.69
C HIS A 112 12.29 -4.24 9.55
N LEU A 113 12.87 -3.80 8.43
CA LEU A 113 13.11 -4.65 7.27
C LEU A 113 14.30 -5.59 7.56
N SER A 114 14.10 -6.89 7.35
CA SER A 114 15.14 -7.89 7.53
C SER A 114 16.26 -7.75 6.49
N ILE A 115 17.45 -8.27 6.80
CA ILE A 115 18.59 -8.31 5.85
C ILE A 115 18.21 -9.05 4.56
N THR A 116 17.43 -10.12 4.67
CA THR A 116 16.92 -10.89 3.51
C THR A 116 16.11 -10.02 2.58
N TRP A 117 15.33 -9.06 3.11
CA TRP A 117 14.58 -8.12 2.29
C TRP A 117 15.51 -7.22 1.45
N TRP A 118 16.60 -6.71 2.04
CA TRP A 118 17.59 -5.89 1.34
C TRP A 118 18.27 -6.64 0.20
N ILE A 119 18.59 -7.92 0.40
CA ILE A 119 19.14 -8.78 -0.65
C ILE A 119 18.14 -8.88 -1.81
N GLY A 120 16.84 -9.13 -1.53
CA GLY A 120 15.79 -9.17 -2.54
C GLY A 120 15.63 -7.84 -3.30
N ALA A 121 15.71 -6.71 -2.61
CA ALA A 121 15.67 -5.38 -3.23
C ALA A 121 16.81 -5.17 -4.23
N VAL A 122 18.04 -5.60 -3.90
CA VAL A 122 19.19 -5.53 -4.81
C VAL A 122 18.94 -6.36 -6.08
N PHE A 123 18.40 -7.57 -5.97
CA PHE A 123 18.05 -8.39 -7.13
C PHE A 123 16.98 -7.74 -8.01
N ILE A 124 16.00 -7.08 -7.42
CA ILE A 124 14.98 -6.32 -8.17
C ILE A 124 15.64 -5.18 -8.97
N PHE A 125 16.52 -4.40 -8.33
CA PHE A 125 17.24 -3.31 -9.01
C PHE A 125 18.10 -3.82 -10.18
N LEU A 126 18.82 -4.92 -9.99
CA LEU A 126 19.61 -5.54 -11.05
C LEU A 126 18.70 -6.01 -12.20
N GLY A 127 17.56 -6.64 -11.90
CA GLY A 127 16.59 -7.06 -12.90
C GLY A 127 16.04 -5.90 -13.72
N VAL A 128 15.66 -4.80 -13.06
CA VAL A 128 15.20 -3.56 -13.71
C VAL A 128 16.28 -2.99 -14.63
N TYR A 129 17.52 -2.93 -14.14
CA TYR A 129 18.64 -2.43 -14.93
C TYR A 129 18.85 -3.24 -16.22
N PHE A 130 18.87 -4.57 -16.12
CA PHE A 130 19.03 -5.43 -17.30
C PHE A 130 17.87 -5.29 -18.30
N VAL A 131 16.62 -5.21 -17.81
CA VAL A 131 15.45 -5.01 -18.69
C VAL A 131 15.50 -3.66 -19.39
N GLN A 132 16.01 -2.62 -18.74
CA GLN A 132 16.14 -1.30 -19.36
C GLN A 132 17.27 -1.24 -20.38
N LYS A 133 18.39 -1.95 -20.14
CA LYS A 133 19.55 -1.98 -21.00
C LYS A 133 19.36 -2.89 -22.23
N GLY A 134 18.57 -3.96 -22.11
CA GLY A 134 18.35 -4.94 -23.19
C GLY A 134 17.60 -4.40 -24.42
N LYS A 135 17.40 -3.09 -24.53
CA LYS A 135 16.67 -2.39 -25.60
C LYS A 135 17.61 -1.62 -26.55
N THR A 136 18.84 -2.09 -26.70
CA THR A 136 19.76 -1.60 -27.76
C THR A 136 19.69 -2.52 -28.94
#